data_f204306d49c9ab687364ae8be79c1d76
#
_entry.id   f204306d49c9ab687364ae8be79c1d76
#
_cell.length_a   1.000
_cell.length_b   1.000
_cell.length_c   1.000
_cell.angle_alpha   90.00
_cell.angle_beta   90.00
_cell.angle_gamma   90.00
#
_symmetry.space_group_name_H-M   'P 1'
#
loop_
_entity.id
_entity.type
_entity.pdbx_description
1 polymer ?
#
loop_
_entity_poly.entity_id
_entity_poly.type
_entity_poly.pdbx_seq_one_letter_code
_entity_poly.pdbx_strand_id
1 'polypeptide(L)'
;MKLLNYDSDNFWVSLDKHLSLREEETNTKIDVLVKSIIEDIKKYGDDKIVQFAKQFDTISLIKSEIKISDLNKFYSLENLNKETIDSFRVAISNIKKYHKKQIPKNYEITNNHTKLKSIWKPMDSVGLYIPGGKAVYPSSLIMTVIPAQIAGVKRIVCVTPPSDNLNPYVAFLLDELNITEV
;
A
#
# COMPACT_ATOMS: atom_id res chain seq x y z
N MET A 1 28.09 6.87 -4.96
CA MET A 1 27.96 5.47 -4.49
C MET A 1 29.28 5.10 -3.84
N LYS A 2 29.28 4.69 -2.55
CA LYS A 2 30.49 4.25 -1.84
C LYS A 2 30.63 2.75 -2.06
N LEU A 3 31.76 2.32 -2.60
CA LEU A 3 32.08 0.90 -2.75
C LEU A 3 32.81 0.43 -1.49
N LEU A 4 32.38 -0.71 -0.94
CA LEU A 4 33.04 -1.42 0.13
C LEU A 4 33.71 -2.66 -0.48
N ASN A 5 35.01 -2.82 -0.27
CA ASN A 5 35.72 -4.00 -0.73
C ASN A 5 35.72 -5.06 0.36
N TYR A 6 35.16 -6.24 0.04
CA TYR A 6 35.06 -7.38 0.96
C TYR A 6 36.43 -7.89 1.43
N ASP A 7 37.46 -7.81 0.59
CA ASP A 7 38.80 -8.29 0.90
C ASP A 7 39.64 -7.31 1.75
N SER A 8 39.06 -6.18 2.16
CA SER A 8 39.75 -5.23 3.05
C SER A 8 39.65 -5.67 4.51
N ASP A 9 40.72 -5.55 5.28
CA ASP A 9 40.81 -5.94 6.70
C ASP A 9 39.74 -5.25 7.57
N ASN A 10 39.25 -4.11 7.16
CA ASN A 10 38.25 -3.32 7.88
C ASN A 10 36.85 -3.34 7.23
N PHE A 11 36.58 -4.30 6.36
CA PHE A 11 35.29 -4.40 5.64
C PHE A 11 34.10 -4.41 6.62
N TRP A 12 34.12 -5.28 7.61
CA TRP A 12 33.02 -5.44 8.56
C TRP A 12 32.79 -4.17 9.37
N VAL A 13 33.84 -3.54 9.86
CA VAL A 13 33.75 -2.27 10.59
C VAL A 13 33.19 -1.16 9.70
N SER A 14 33.60 -1.12 8.43
CA SER A 14 33.12 -0.14 7.47
C SER A 14 31.66 -0.38 7.07
N LEU A 15 31.27 -1.64 7.00
CA LEU A 15 29.88 -2.05 6.73
C LEU A 15 28.97 -1.68 7.92
N ASP A 16 29.35 -2.05 9.13
CA ASP A 16 28.58 -1.72 10.34
C ASP A 16 28.42 -0.21 10.52
N LYS A 17 29.48 0.54 10.31
CA LYS A 17 29.41 1.99 10.32
C LYS A 17 28.49 2.55 9.24
N HIS A 18 28.42 1.92 8.06
CA HIS A 18 27.54 2.34 6.99
C HIS A 18 26.08 1.99 7.26
N LEU A 19 25.83 0.88 7.94
CA LEU A 19 24.49 0.45 8.35
C LEU A 19 23.97 1.30 9.52
N SER A 20 24.80 1.54 10.56
CA SER A 20 24.43 2.38 11.70
C SER A 20 24.13 3.83 11.31
N LEU A 21 24.83 4.39 10.32
CA LEU A 21 24.50 5.71 9.79
C LEU A 21 23.08 5.76 9.19
N ARG A 22 22.57 4.64 8.64
CA ARG A 22 21.19 4.54 8.16
C ARG A 22 20.17 4.46 9.29
N GLU A 23 20.55 3.90 10.44
CA GLU A 23 19.71 3.83 11.63
C GLU A 23 19.70 5.17 12.39
N GLU A 24 20.82 5.85 12.50
CA GLU A 24 20.93 7.14 13.18
C GLU A 24 20.34 8.31 12.38
N GLU A 25 20.46 8.29 11.06
CA GLU A 25 19.79 9.26 10.16
C GLU A 25 18.27 9.04 10.11
N THR A 26 17.74 7.97 10.70
CA THR A 26 16.32 7.75 10.83
C THR A 26 15.75 8.66 11.92
N ASN A 27 15.97 10.03 11.84
CA ASN A 27 14.78 10.83 11.64
C ASN A 27 13.98 11.20 12.85
N THR A 28 14.59 11.63 13.95
CA THR A 28 13.83 12.36 14.98
C THR A 28 13.07 13.55 14.37
N LYS A 29 13.60 14.22 13.34
CA LYS A 29 12.92 15.33 12.66
C LYS A 29 11.75 14.89 11.81
N ILE A 30 11.89 13.80 11.04
CA ILE A 30 10.79 13.27 10.22
C ILE A 30 9.73 12.66 11.12
N ASP A 31 10.09 11.93 12.16
CA ASP A 31 9.14 11.37 13.12
C ASP A 31 8.31 12.46 13.81
N VAL A 32 8.94 13.55 14.22
CA VAL A 32 8.25 14.70 14.82
C VAL A 32 7.29 15.32 13.80
N LEU A 33 7.74 15.52 12.56
CA LEU A 33 6.90 16.08 11.50
C LEU A 33 5.70 15.17 11.19
N VAL A 34 5.93 13.85 11.01
CA VAL A 34 4.86 12.89 10.72
C VAL A 34 3.86 12.82 11.88
N LYS A 35 4.33 12.80 13.12
CA LYS A 35 3.45 12.85 14.30
C LYS A 35 2.58 14.09 14.30
N SER A 36 3.16 15.28 14.04
CA SER A 36 2.37 16.53 13.98
C SER A 36 1.33 16.51 12.87
N ILE A 37 1.65 15.95 11.68
CA ILE A 37 0.69 15.79 10.58
C ILE A 37 -0.46 14.87 11.00
N ILE A 38 -0.15 13.75 11.65
CA ILE A 38 -1.18 12.81 12.12
C ILE A 38 -2.09 13.46 13.16
N GLU A 39 -1.52 14.20 14.12
CA GLU A 39 -2.29 14.91 15.15
C GLU A 39 -3.19 16.00 14.54
N ASP A 40 -2.67 16.75 13.58
CA ASP A 40 -3.42 17.77 12.87
C ASP A 40 -4.61 17.16 12.09
N ILE A 41 -4.37 16.06 11.38
CA ILE A 41 -5.45 15.37 10.64
C ILE A 41 -6.49 14.81 11.62
N LYS A 42 -6.09 14.22 12.74
CA LYS A 42 -7.02 13.75 13.78
C LYS A 42 -7.88 14.85 14.36
N LYS A 43 -7.32 16.06 14.51
CA LYS A 43 -8.00 17.20 15.13
C LYS A 43 -8.89 17.96 14.16
N TYR A 44 -8.44 18.15 12.93
CA TYR A 44 -9.05 19.04 11.96
C TYR A 44 -9.62 18.34 10.73
N GLY A 45 -9.38 17.03 10.59
CA GLY A 45 -9.94 16.19 9.51
C GLY A 45 -9.53 16.63 8.11
N ASP A 46 -10.48 16.59 7.19
CA ASP A 46 -10.29 16.82 5.76
C ASP A 46 -9.73 18.21 5.41
N ASP A 47 -9.97 19.23 6.25
CA ASP A 47 -9.39 20.56 6.04
C ASP A 47 -7.86 20.54 6.04
N LYS A 48 -7.27 19.67 6.90
CA LYS A 48 -5.82 19.51 6.94
C LYS A 48 -5.30 18.68 5.78
N ILE A 49 -6.05 17.68 5.32
CA ILE A 49 -5.68 16.89 4.12
C ILE A 49 -5.57 17.83 2.92
N VAL A 50 -6.56 18.69 2.69
CA VAL A 50 -6.54 19.69 1.60
C VAL A 50 -5.35 20.65 1.75
N GLN A 51 -5.08 21.12 2.98
CA GLN A 51 -3.96 22.02 3.26
C GLN A 51 -2.62 21.34 2.96
N PHE A 52 -2.45 20.08 3.39
CA PHE A 52 -1.21 19.33 3.19
C PHE A 52 -1.00 18.92 1.74
N ALA A 53 -2.05 18.57 0.98
CA ALA A 53 -1.97 18.33 -0.45
C ALA A 53 -1.42 19.56 -1.19
N LYS A 54 -1.90 20.77 -0.83
CA LYS A 54 -1.35 22.02 -1.38
C LYS A 54 0.09 22.26 -0.97
N GLN A 55 0.44 21.98 0.28
CA GLN A 55 1.76 22.25 0.84
C GLN A 55 2.84 21.30 0.30
N PHE A 56 2.55 20.00 0.21
CA PHE A 56 3.54 18.98 -0.10
C PHE A 56 3.48 18.52 -1.55
N ASP A 57 2.28 18.46 -2.15
CA ASP A 57 2.07 17.96 -3.52
C ASP A 57 1.83 19.07 -4.54
N THR A 58 1.69 20.32 -4.09
CA THR A 58 1.37 21.49 -4.93
C THR A 58 0.01 21.39 -5.64
N ILE A 59 -0.88 20.53 -5.16
CA ILE A 59 -2.19 20.26 -5.75
C ILE A 59 -3.29 20.93 -4.91
N SER A 60 -4.19 21.64 -5.58
CA SER A 60 -5.34 22.29 -4.95
C SER A 60 -6.54 21.36 -5.01
N LEU A 61 -6.75 20.57 -3.95
CA LEU A 61 -7.95 19.76 -3.78
C LEU A 61 -9.06 20.55 -3.08
N ILE A 62 -10.30 20.14 -3.33
CA ILE A 62 -11.45 20.44 -2.47
C ILE A 62 -11.87 19.17 -1.71
N LYS A 63 -12.60 19.33 -0.61
CA LYS A 63 -12.97 18.16 0.25
C LYS A 63 -13.69 17.04 -0.50
N SER A 64 -14.54 17.38 -1.48
CA SER A 64 -15.25 16.40 -2.30
C SER A 64 -14.35 15.59 -3.24
N GLU A 65 -13.11 16.01 -3.44
CA GLU A 65 -12.13 15.34 -4.30
C GLU A 65 -11.18 14.43 -3.54
N ILE A 66 -11.23 14.47 -2.19
CA ILE A 66 -10.43 13.57 -1.35
C ILE A 66 -10.81 12.11 -1.61
N LYS A 67 -12.08 11.85 -1.87
CA LYS A 67 -12.59 10.52 -2.20
C LYS A 67 -12.97 10.44 -3.67
N ILE A 68 -12.40 9.47 -4.37
CA ILE A 68 -12.77 9.15 -5.75
C ILE A 68 -14.06 8.33 -5.73
N SER A 69 -15.15 8.89 -6.25
CA SER A 69 -16.46 8.24 -6.28
C SER A 69 -16.73 7.48 -7.58
N ASP A 70 -16.00 7.76 -8.66
CA ASP A 70 -16.20 7.17 -9.97
C ASP A 70 -14.86 6.98 -10.69
N LEU A 71 -14.41 5.73 -10.74
CA LEU A 71 -13.15 5.35 -11.38
C LEU A 71 -13.23 5.41 -12.92
N ASN A 72 -14.43 5.27 -13.50
CA ASN A 72 -14.62 5.25 -14.95
C ASN A 72 -14.28 6.61 -15.61
N LYS A 73 -14.21 7.68 -14.81
CA LYS A 73 -13.76 8.99 -15.32
C LYS A 73 -12.29 9.00 -15.74
N PHE A 74 -11.49 8.07 -15.23
CA PHE A 74 -10.04 8.06 -15.42
C PHE A 74 -9.57 7.06 -16.47
N TYR A 75 -10.43 6.14 -16.94
CA TYR A 75 -10.05 5.18 -17.98
C TYR A 75 -11.22 4.82 -18.89
N SER A 76 -10.88 4.39 -20.11
CA SER A 76 -11.76 3.67 -21.02
C SER A 76 -11.00 2.47 -21.56
N LEU A 77 -11.65 1.32 -21.60
CA LEU A 77 -11.02 0.07 -22.08
C LEU A 77 -10.53 0.21 -23.55
N GLU A 78 -11.17 1.03 -24.36
CA GLU A 78 -10.77 1.28 -25.73
C GLU A 78 -9.42 2.00 -25.84
N ASN A 79 -9.08 2.80 -24.82
CA ASN A 79 -7.85 3.58 -24.77
C ASN A 79 -6.69 2.86 -24.04
N LEU A 80 -6.95 1.68 -23.45
CA LEU A 80 -5.93 0.89 -22.79
C LEU A 80 -5.35 -0.17 -23.73
N ASN A 81 -4.05 -0.40 -23.63
CA ASN A 81 -3.41 -1.46 -24.38
C ASN A 81 -3.90 -2.83 -23.91
N LYS A 82 -4.48 -3.61 -24.83
CA LYS A 82 -5.07 -4.91 -24.55
C LYS A 82 -4.04 -5.90 -23.99
N GLU A 83 -2.83 -5.94 -24.53
CA GLU A 83 -1.76 -6.84 -24.06
C GLU A 83 -1.37 -6.52 -22.62
N THR A 84 -1.35 -5.25 -22.26
CA THR A 84 -1.09 -4.80 -20.87
C THR A 84 -2.21 -5.26 -19.93
N ILE A 85 -3.47 -5.12 -20.33
CA ILE A 85 -4.62 -5.60 -19.55
C ILE A 85 -4.54 -7.12 -19.35
N ASP A 86 -4.28 -7.87 -20.40
CA ASP A 86 -4.18 -9.33 -20.33
C ASP A 86 -3.02 -9.76 -19.42
N SER A 87 -1.89 -9.04 -19.46
CA SER A 87 -0.76 -9.26 -18.56
C SER A 87 -1.13 -9.02 -17.10
N PHE A 88 -1.89 -7.98 -16.78
CA PHE A 88 -2.40 -7.74 -15.42
C PHE A 88 -3.34 -8.87 -14.96
N ARG A 89 -4.22 -9.35 -15.81
CA ARG A 89 -5.13 -10.48 -15.48
C ARG A 89 -4.35 -11.76 -15.19
N VAL A 90 -3.30 -12.03 -15.97
CA VAL A 90 -2.38 -13.15 -15.68
C VAL A 90 -1.70 -12.97 -14.33
N ALA A 91 -1.17 -11.79 -14.03
CA ALA A 91 -0.55 -11.49 -12.76
C ALA A 91 -1.55 -11.67 -11.59
N ILE A 92 -2.75 -11.11 -11.69
CA ILE A 92 -3.85 -11.26 -10.72
C ILE A 92 -4.15 -12.75 -10.46
N SER A 93 -4.27 -13.55 -11.53
CA SER A 93 -4.52 -14.98 -11.41
C SER A 93 -3.42 -15.71 -10.66
N ASN A 94 -2.16 -15.43 -10.99
CA ASN A 94 -1.00 -16.05 -10.36
C ASN A 94 -0.88 -15.68 -8.88
N ILE A 95 -1.04 -14.40 -8.55
CA ILE A 95 -1.01 -13.90 -7.17
C ILE A 95 -2.16 -14.52 -6.35
N LYS A 96 -3.36 -14.58 -6.92
CA LYS A 96 -4.50 -15.28 -6.27
C LYS A 96 -4.19 -16.74 -5.98
N LYS A 97 -3.61 -17.48 -6.94
CA LYS A 97 -3.23 -18.91 -6.74
C LYS A 97 -2.21 -19.07 -5.63
N TYR A 98 -1.19 -18.21 -5.59
CA TYR A 98 -0.13 -18.26 -4.60
C TYR A 98 -0.67 -17.99 -3.20
N HIS A 99 -1.33 -16.85 -3.00
CA HIS A 99 -1.80 -16.43 -1.67
C HIS A 99 -2.92 -17.32 -1.10
N LYS A 100 -3.73 -17.98 -1.94
CA LYS A 100 -4.70 -18.99 -1.46
C LYS A 100 -4.03 -20.13 -0.70
N LYS A 101 -2.76 -20.44 -0.97
CA LYS A 101 -2.01 -21.50 -0.27
C LYS A 101 -1.47 -21.04 1.08
N GLN A 102 -1.44 -19.73 1.34
CA GLN A 102 -0.93 -19.15 2.58
C GLN A 102 -2.00 -18.96 3.65
N ILE A 103 -3.28 -19.20 3.36
CA ILE A 103 -4.35 -19.08 4.34
C ILE A 103 -4.09 -20.07 5.47
N PRO A 104 -3.89 -19.57 6.72
CA PRO A 104 -3.69 -20.45 7.86
C PRO A 104 -4.98 -21.19 8.21
N LYS A 105 -4.84 -22.42 8.70
CA LYS A 105 -5.98 -23.25 9.12
C LYS A 105 -6.20 -23.09 10.63
N ASN A 106 -7.46 -22.96 11.01
CA ASN A 106 -7.85 -23.10 12.42
C ASN A 106 -7.65 -24.56 12.84
N TYR A 107 -7.22 -24.77 14.07
CA TYR A 107 -7.13 -26.10 14.66
C TYR A 107 -7.52 -26.08 16.13
N GLU A 108 -7.90 -27.23 16.62
CA GLU A 108 -8.30 -27.48 18.01
C GLU A 108 -7.64 -28.77 18.50
N ILE A 109 -7.10 -28.70 19.71
CA ILE A 109 -6.55 -29.85 20.44
C ILE A 109 -7.38 -30.01 21.70
N THR A 110 -7.99 -31.17 21.88
CA THR A 110 -8.83 -31.47 23.05
C THR A 110 -8.28 -32.70 23.75
N ASN A 111 -8.12 -32.64 25.05
CA ASN A 111 -7.89 -33.77 25.92
C ASN A 111 -8.94 -33.76 27.06
N ASN A 112 -8.88 -34.72 27.98
CA ASN A 112 -9.91 -34.94 29.03
C ASN A 112 -10.24 -33.70 29.87
N HIS A 113 -9.34 -32.73 29.99
CA HIS A 113 -9.50 -31.57 30.89
C HIS A 113 -9.16 -30.23 30.23
N THR A 114 -8.68 -30.25 28.98
CA THR A 114 -8.16 -29.03 28.33
C THR A 114 -8.61 -28.96 26.87
N LYS A 115 -8.98 -27.76 26.45
CA LYS A 115 -9.31 -27.44 25.07
C LYS A 115 -8.49 -26.26 24.60
N LEU A 116 -7.59 -26.47 23.66
CA LEU A 116 -6.73 -25.47 23.05
C LEU A 116 -7.17 -25.21 21.61
N LYS A 117 -7.33 -23.93 21.24
CA LYS A 117 -7.73 -23.55 19.90
C LYS A 117 -6.77 -22.52 19.32
N SER A 118 -6.44 -22.70 18.06
CA SER A 118 -5.82 -21.66 17.21
C SER A 118 -6.87 -21.15 16.24
N ILE A 119 -7.21 -19.86 16.37
CA ILE A 119 -8.24 -19.23 15.54
C ILE A 119 -7.63 -18.07 14.78
N TRP A 120 -7.72 -18.13 13.47
CA TRP A 120 -7.32 -17.06 12.56
C TRP A 120 -8.56 -16.32 12.07
N LYS A 121 -8.54 -15.00 12.17
CA LYS A 121 -9.63 -14.13 11.68
C LYS A 121 -9.03 -13.04 10.83
N PRO A 122 -9.71 -12.62 9.74
CA PRO A 122 -9.31 -11.43 9.01
C PRO A 122 -9.45 -10.18 9.88
N MET A 123 -8.71 -9.14 9.55
CA MET A 123 -8.99 -7.79 10.06
C MET A 123 -10.32 -7.29 9.48
N ASP A 124 -11.01 -6.42 10.21
CA ASP A 124 -12.30 -5.88 9.76
C ASP A 124 -12.10 -4.94 8.55
N SER A 125 -11.05 -4.16 8.58
CA SER A 125 -10.70 -3.24 7.49
C SER A 125 -9.19 -3.02 7.38
N VAL A 126 -8.72 -2.66 6.18
CA VAL A 126 -7.34 -2.28 5.92
C VAL A 126 -7.28 -1.05 5.02
N GLY A 127 -6.28 -0.19 5.27
CA GLY A 127 -5.86 0.86 4.36
C GLY A 127 -4.62 0.43 3.59
N LEU A 128 -4.64 0.59 2.27
CA LEU A 128 -3.55 0.25 1.38
C LEU A 128 -3.00 1.51 0.71
N TYR A 129 -1.72 1.78 0.90
CA TYR A 129 -1.05 2.88 0.22
C TYR A 129 -0.50 2.42 -1.14
N ILE A 130 -0.94 3.09 -2.19
CA ILE A 130 -0.50 2.85 -3.55
C ILE A 130 0.44 3.99 -3.94
N PRO A 131 1.74 3.72 -4.12
CA PRO A 131 2.67 4.76 -4.51
C PRO A 131 2.29 5.41 -5.83
N GLY A 132 2.40 6.73 -5.88
CA GLY A 132 2.16 7.57 -7.06
C GLY A 132 3.34 8.49 -7.35
N GLY A 133 3.14 9.47 -8.22
CA GLY A 133 4.15 10.46 -8.59
C GLY A 133 4.86 10.10 -9.90
N LYS A 134 6.20 10.15 -9.93
CA LYS A 134 6.99 9.96 -11.16
C LYS A 134 6.87 8.57 -11.80
N ALA A 135 6.56 7.55 -11.02
CA ALA A 135 6.38 6.19 -11.50
C ALA A 135 5.03 5.64 -11.03
N VAL A 136 4.43 4.80 -11.88
CA VAL A 136 3.17 4.11 -11.60
C VAL A 136 3.48 2.70 -11.14
N TYR A 137 2.83 2.26 -10.06
CA TYR A 137 3.08 0.95 -9.45
C TYR A 137 1.83 0.05 -9.45
N PRO A 138 1.35 -0.42 -10.61
CA PRO A 138 0.22 -1.36 -10.68
C PRO A 138 0.47 -2.64 -9.90
N SER A 139 1.73 -3.08 -9.83
CA SER A 139 2.14 -4.25 -9.06
C SER A 139 1.89 -4.09 -7.56
N SER A 140 2.13 -2.91 -6.98
CA SER A 140 1.84 -2.66 -5.56
C SER A 140 0.36 -2.82 -5.26
N LEU A 141 -0.51 -2.34 -6.14
CA LEU A 141 -1.95 -2.51 -6.00
C LEU A 141 -2.34 -4.00 -6.02
N ILE A 142 -1.89 -4.76 -7.01
CA ILE A 142 -2.18 -6.19 -7.14
C ILE A 142 -1.66 -6.96 -5.92
N MET A 143 -0.42 -6.69 -5.49
CA MET A 143 0.27 -7.39 -4.41
C MET A 143 -0.27 -7.06 -3.01
N THR A 144 -1.00 -5.97 -2.84
CA THR A 144 -1.60 -5.60 -1.54
C THR A 144 -3.08 -5.92 -1.46
N VAL A 145 -3.83 -5.64 -2.52
CA VAL A 145 -5.29 -5.89 -2.55
C VAL A 145 -5.61 -7.38 -2.54
N ILE A 146 -4.94 -8.18 -3.38
CA ILE A 146 -5.28 -9.61 -3.50
C ILE A 146 -5.06 -10.38 -2.21
N PRO A 147 -3.94 -10.24 -1.48
CA PRO A 147 -3.78 -10.86 -0.16
C PRO A 147 -4.85 -10.45 0.84
N ALA A 148 -5.22 -9.16 0.87
CA ALA A 148 -6.28 -8.67 1.76
C ALA A 148 -7.64 -9.32 1.43
N GLN A 149 -8.00 -9.41 0.14
CA GLN A 149 -9.23 -10.08 -0.30
C GLN A 149 -9.22 -11.58 0.05
N ILE A 150 -8.09 -12.26 -0.17
CA ILE A 150 -7.95 -13.70 0.13
C ILE A 150 -8.00 -13.97 1.63
N ALA A 151 -7.43 -13.07 2.44
CA ALA A 151 -7.54 -13.14 3.90
C ALA A 151 -8.98 -12.93 4.41
N GLY A 152 -9.88 -12.45 3.57
CA GLY A 152 -11.30 -12.22 3.91
C GLY A 152 -11.58 -10.86 4.54
N VAL A 153 -10.69 -9.87 4.34
CA VAL A 153 -10.92 -8.48 4.76
C VAL A 153 -12.12 -7.91 4.02
N LYS A 154 -13.10 -7.40 4.77
CA LYS A 154 -14.37 -6.94 4.20
C LYS A 154 -14.30 -5.55 3.63
N ARG A 155 -13.54 -4.66 4.27
CA ARG A 155 -13.40 -3.27 3.86
C ARG A 155 -11.94 -2.99 3.51
N ILE A 156 -11.68 -2.67 2.25
CA ILE A 156 -10.35 -2.34 1.73
C ILE A 156 -10.42 -0.92 1.18
N VAL A 157 -9.63 -0.03 1.75
CA VAL A 157 -9.51 1.36 1.31
C VAL A 157 -8.15 1.53 0.66
N CYS A 158 -8.10 2.02 -0.56
CA CYS A 158 -6.87 2.37 -1.24
C CYS A 158 -6.64 3.88 -1.15
N VAL A 159 -5.42 4.28 -0.83
CA VAL A 159 -5.01 5.69 -0.86
C VAL A 159 -3.80 5.85 -1.77
N THR A 160 -3.80 6.91 -2.55
CA THR A 160 -2.70 7.27 -3.45
C THR A 160 -2.46 8.77 -3.37
N PRO A 161 -1.24 9.26 -3.59
CA PRO A 161 -0.98 10.68 -3.63
C PRO A 161 -1.91 11.38 -4.63
N PRO A 162 -2.37 12.60 -4.30
CA PRO A 162 -3.22 13.36 -5.21
C PRO A 162 -2.48 13.66 -6.51
N SER A 163 -3.22 13.66 -7.61
CA SER A 163 -2.72 14.04 -8.94
C SER A 163 -3.86 14.64 -9.76
N ASP A 164 -3.55 15.49 -10.74
CA ASP A 164 -4.56 16.04 -11.62
C ASP A 164 -5.33 14.96 -12.39
N ASN A 165 -4.66 13.82 -12.66
CA ASN A 165 -5.27 12.67 -13.30
C ASN A 165 -4.73 11.37 -12.69
N LEU A 166 -5.62 10.54 -12.18
CA LEU A 166 -5.28 9.18 -11.78
C LEU A 166 -4.82 8.39 -13.01
N ASN A 167 -3.71 7.66 -12.89
CA ASN A 167 -3.23 6.85 -14.01
C ASN A 167 -4.32 5.85 -14.47
N PRO A 168 -4.64 5.76 -15.77
CA PRO A 168 -5.75 4.95 -16.26
C PRO A 168 -5.59 3.45 -15.99
N TYR A 169 -4.37 2.92 -15.95
CA TYR A 169 -4.13 1.52 -15.58
C TYR A 169 -4.32 1.25 -14.08
N VAL A 170 -4.05 2.24 -13.22
CA VAL A 170 -4.35 2.13 -11.79
C VAL A 170 -5.85 2.19 -11.57
N ALA A 171 -6.55 3.11 -12.23
CA ALA A 171 -8.01 3.22 -12.17
C ALA A 171 -8.69 1.92 -12.65
N PHE A 172 -8.25 1.37 -13.78
CA PHE A 172 -8.70 0.08 -14.29
C PHE A 172 -8.49 -1.04 -13.29
N LEU A 173 -7.30 -1.13 -12.67
CA LEU A 173 -7.01 -2.19 -11.71
C LEU A 173 -7.79 -2.07 -10.42
N LEU A 174 -8.05 -0.84 -9.93
CA LEU A 174 -8.93 -0.62 -8.78
C LEU A 174 -10.33 -1.16 -9.05
N ASP A 175 -10.86 -0.89 -10.24
CA ASP A 175 -12.16 -1.38 -10.67
C ASP A 175 -12.16 -2.90 -10.89
N GLU A 176 -11.19 -3.45 -11.65
CA GLU A 176 -11.04 -4.90 -11.88
C GLU A 176 -10.89 -5.70 -10.57
N LEU A 177 -10.33 -5.10 -9.53
CA LEU A 177 -10.18 -5.68 -8.19
C LEU A 177 -11.35 -5.34 -7.26
N ASN A 178 -12.41 -4.68 -7.75
CA ASN A 178 -13.60 -4.29 -7.00
C ASN A 178 -13.30 -3.42 -5.77
N ILE A 179 -12.38 -2.46 -5.89
CA ILE A 179 -12.11 -1.47 -4.85
C ILE A 179 -13.08 -0.30 -5.01
N THR A 180 -13.90 -0.08 -4.01
CA THR A 180 -14.95 0.95 -4.00
C THR A 180 -14.61 2.20 -3.18
N GLU A 181 -13.52 2.12 -2.41
CA GLU A 181 -13.07 3.24 -1.58
C GLU A 181 -11.63 3.62 -1.96
N VAL A 182 -11.50 4.76 -2.63
CA VAL A 182 -10.21 5.31 -3.06
C VAL A 182 -10.10 6.77 -2.63
#